data_9dda7b487d6923426c14cef0242aab39
#
_entry.id   9dda7b487d6923426c14cef0242aab39
#
_cell.length_a   1.000
_cell.length_b   1.000
_cell.length_c   1.000
_cell.angle_alpha   90.00
_cell.angle_beta   90.00
_cell.angle_gamma   90.00
#
_symmetry.space_group_name_H-M   'P 1'
#
loop_
_entity.id
_entity.type
_entity.pdbx_description
1 polymer ?
#
loop_
_entity_poly.entity_id
_entity_poly.type
_entity_poly.pdbx_seq_one_letter_code
_entity_poly.pdbx_strand_id
1 'polypeptide(L)'
;MCIRDRSSTNGVMTAVANDETAIGYISLGSLSNDVKAVTVGGVEASAETVKDGSYVLSRPFNIVTNGDATDPVAVDFIAYVLSKDGQAIATDNGYIGEDGADFTSAQPEGKIVVGGSSSVSPLMEKLIEAYKTVNPNAELELQTTDSTTGVSGALEGTYTIGMASRELKDSEVEGGAKAAVLALDGIAVVVNPGNTTDDLTVDQIKGIYTGELTTWADVQ
;
A
#
# COMPACT_ATOMS: atom_id res chain seq x y z
N MET A 1 -17.00 -20.27 2.70
CA MET A 1 -15.96 -19.23 2.49
C MET A 1 -16.55 -18.11 1.65
N CYS A 2 -16.27 -16.87 1.98
CA CYS A 2 -16.85 -15.73 1.28
C CYS A 2 -15.73 -14.72 0.94
N ILE A 3 -15.37 -14.64 -0.34
CA ILE A 3 -14.49 -13.61 -0.86
C ILE A 3 -15.33 -12.35 -1.06
N ARG A 4 -14.91 -11.23 -0.47
CA ARG A 4 -15.58 -9.94 -0.63
C ARG A 4 -14.65 -8.99 -1.34
N ASP A 5 -14.97 -8.67 -2.59
CA ASP A 5 -14.32 -7.57 -3.29
C ASP A 5 -14.76 -6.22 -2.69
N ARG A 6 -13.80 -5.37 -2.36
CA ARG A 6 -14.00 -4.07 -1.75
C ARG A 6 -13.02 -3.07 -2.36
N SER A 7 -13.51 -1.88 -2.58
CA SER A 7 -12.72 -0.77 -3.15
C SER A 7 -11.73 -0.14 -2.15
N SER A 8 -11.74 -0.54 -0.87
CA SER A 8 -10.86 0.04 0.15
C SER A 8 -10.43 -0.97 1.21
N THR A 9 -9.25 -0.76 1.78
CA THR A 9 -8.68 -1.56 2.87
C THR A 9 -9.63 -1.65 4.07
N ASN A 10 -10.20 -0.51 4.50
CA ASN A 10 -11.18 -0.49 5.61
C ASN A 10 -12.46 -1.28 5.28
N GLY A 11 -12.89 -1.26 4.02
CA GLY A 11 -14.03 -2.04 3.56
C GLY A 11 -13.79 -3.55 3.66
N VAL A 12 -12.56 -4.01 3.35
CA VAL A 12 -12.16 -5.41 3.53
C VAL A 12 -12.14 -5.77 5.02
N MET A 13 -11.49 -4.97 5.86
CA MET A 13 -11.41 -5.22 7.30
C MET A 13 -12.80 -5.32 7.94
N THR A 14 -13.68 -4.35 7.66
CA THR A 14 -15.06 -4.37 8.16
C THR A 14 -15.82 -5.61 7.70
N ALA A 15 -15.65 -6.02 6.44
CA ALA A 15 -16.35 -7.19 5.91
C ALA A 15 -15.88 -8.50 6.58
N VAL A 16 -14.56 -8.64 6.80
CA VAL A 16 -13.96 -9.81 7.44
C VAL A 16 -14.31 -9.85 8.94
N ALA A 17 -14.23 -8.72 9.64
CA ALA A 17 -14.57 -8.63 11.06
C ALA A 17 -16.03 -9.03 11.37
N ASN A 18 -16.94 -8.83 10.43
CA ASN A 18 -18.37 -9.10 10.62
C ASN A 18 -18.87 -10.43 10.02
N ASP A 19 -18.00 -11.26 9.46
CA ASP A 19 -18.38 -12.51 8.80
C ASP A 19 -17.32 -13.61 9.07
N GLU A 20 -17.66 -14.58 9.93
CA GLU A 20 -16.76 -15.70 10.29
C GLU A 20 -16.37 -16.57 9.09
N THR A 21 -17.10 -16.50 8.00
CA THR A 21 -16.81 -17.24 6.77
C THR A 21 -15.96 -16.45 5.77
N ALA A 22 -15.72 -15.16 6.03
CA ALA A 22 -14.99 -14.29 5.13
C ALA A 22 -13.49 -14.50 5.19
N ILE A 23 -12.86 -14.28 4.05
CA ILE A 23 -11.42 -14.11 3.86
C ILE A 23 -11.16 -12.83 3.09
N GLY A 24 -10.10 -12.14 3.45
CA GLY A 24 -9.64 -10.94 2.77
C GLY A 24 -8.12 -10.85 2.78
N TYR A 25 -7.59 -9.83 2.13
CA TYR A 25 -6.19 -9.44 2.25
C TYR A 25 -6.08 -7.93 2.40
N ILE A 26 -5.13 -7.50 3.18
CA ILE A 26 -4.87 -6.08 3.48
C ILE A 26 -3.37 -5.80 3.51
N SER A 27 -3.02 -4.51 3.49
CA SER A 27 -1.66 -4.07 3.82
C SER A 27 -1.30 -4.46 5.25
N LEU A 28 -0.09 -4.96 5.46
CA LEU A 28 0.42 -5.31 6.78
C LEU A 28 0.41 -4.09 7.73
N GLY A 29 0.77 -2.90 7.24
CA GLY A 29 0.70 -1.66 8.02
C GLY A 29 -0.71 -1.21 8.42
N SER A 30 -1.76 -1.86 7.89
CA SER A 30 -3.17 -1.61 8.25
C SER A 30 -3.74 -2.70 9.18
N LEU A 31 -2.95 -3.70 9.56
CA LEU A 31 -3.43 -4.81 10.39
C LEU A 31 -3.83 -4.30 11.79
N SER A 32 -5.01 -4.69 12.24
CA SER A 32 -5.54 -4.37 13.58
C SER A 32 -6.10 -5.63 14.25
N ASN A 33 -6.42 -5.52 15.52
CA ASN A 33 -7.00 -6.60 16.30
C ASN A 33 -8.45 -6.96 15.90
N ASP A 34 -9.06 -6.23 14.97
CA ASP A 34 -10.41 -6.51 14.50
C ASP A 34 -10.47 -7.73 13.56
N VAL A 35 -9.34 -8.14 13.01
CA VAL A 35 -9.19 -9.29 12.13
C VAL A 35 -7.99 -10.14 12.55
N LYS A 36 -8.00 -11.42 12.20
CA LYS A 36 -6.89 -12.34 12.44
C LYS A 36 -6.09 -12.53 11.15
N ALA A 37 -4.79 -12.21 11.18
CA ALA A 37 -3.88 -12.62 10.12
C ALA A 37 -3.57 -14.10 10.24
N VAL A 38 -3.60 -14.83 9.12
CA VAL A 38 -3.13 -16.21 9.03
C VAL A 38 -1.67 -16.24 8.59
N THR A 39 -0.93 -17.25 9.02
CA THR A 39 0.41 -17.51 8.48
C THR A 39 0.29 -18.00 7.03
N VAL A 40 1.37 -17.85 6.27
CA VAL A 40 1.45 -18.34 4.89
C VAL A 40 2.60 -19.34 4.80
N GLY A 41 2.25 -20.62 4.67
CA GLY A 41 3.24 -21.71 4.70
C GLY A 41 4.02 -21.78 6.02
N GLY A 42 3.34 -21.49 7.13
CA GLY A 42 3.94 -21.46 8.47
C GLY A 42 4.72 -20.18 8.80
N VAL A 43 4.75 -19.17 7.90
CA VAL A 43 5.46 -17.91 8.11
C VAL A 43 4.48 -16.81 8.44
N GLU A 44 4.74 -16.07 9.53
CA GLU A 44 3.94 -14.92 9.94
C GLU A 44 4.20 -13.71 9.04
N ALA A 45 3.13 -12.94 8.74
CA ALA A 45 3.24 -11.67 8.04
C ALA A 45 3.81 -10.61 8.99
N SER A 46 5.06 -10.24 8.81
CA SER A 46 5.72 -9.16 9.54
C SER A 46 6.70 -8.41 8.64
N ALA A 47 7.07 -7.18 9.03
CA ALA A 47 8.07 -6.42 8.30
C ALA A 47 9.42 -7.17 8.20
N GLU A 48 9.80 -7.91 9.26
CA GLU A 48 11.03 -8.69 9.30
C GLU A 48 11.00 -9.84 8.30
N THR A 49 9.92 -10.65 8.30
CA THR A 49 9.78 -11.81 7.41
C THR A 49 9.55 -11.42 5.94
N VAL A 50 8.97 -10.27 5.68
CA VAL A 50 8.89 -9.69 4.32
C VAL A 50 10.27 -9.21 3.87
N LYS A 51 11.03 -8.55 4.74
CA LYS A 51 12.37 -8.02 4.44
C LYS A 51 13.39 -9.11 4.16
N ASP A 52 13.36 -10.20 4.91
CA ASP A 52 14.28 -11.33 4.72
C ASP A 52 13.83 -12.30 3.61
N GLY A 53 12.63 -12.09 3.04
CA GLY A 53 12.06 -12.87 1.94
C GLY A 53 11.45 -14.21 2.37
N SER A 54 11.34 -14.51 3.66
CA SER A 54 10.68 -15.73 4.15
C SER A 54 9.16 -15.64 3.99
N TYR A 55 8.56 -14.45 4.12
CA TYR A 55 7.16 -14.20 3.80
C TYR A 55 7.04 -13.71 2.35
N VAL A 56 6.39 -14.50 1.51
CA VAL A 56 6.42 -14.30 0.05
C VAL A 56 5.35 -13.37 -0.52
N LEU A 57 4.31 -13.03 0.28
CA LEU A 57 3.25 -12.15 -0.18
C LEU A 57 3.59 -10.69 0.12
N SER A 58 4.19 -10.04 -0.84
CA SER A 58 4.53 -8.61 -0.77
C SER A 58 4.23 -7.89 -2.08
N ARG A 59 4.20 -6.58 -2.03
CA ARG A 59 3.95 -5.72 -3.18
C ARG A 59 4.64 -4.37 -3.01
N PRO A 60 5.05 -3.70 -4.09
CA PRO A 60 5.54 -2.34 -3.99
C PRO A 60 4.39 -1.36 -3.72
N PHE A 61 4.66 -0.39 -2.86
CA PHE A 61 3.95 0.87 -2.83
C PHE A 61 4.68 1.85 -3.71
N ASN A 62 3.97 2.39 -4.69
CA ASN A 62 4.53 3.29 -5.69
C ASN A 62 3.88 4.67 -5.60
N ILE A 63 4.71 5.70 -5.73
CA ILE A 63 4.31 7.03 -6.17
C ILE A 63 4.44 7.08 -7.69
N VAL A 64 3.47 7.69 -8.34
CA VAL A 64 3.35 7.68 -9.81
C VAL A 64 3.22 9.12 -10.31
N THR A 65 3.98 9.43 -11.37
CA THR A 65 3.92 10.73 -12.06
C THR A 65 3.72 10.53 -13.56
N ASN A 66 3.23 11.55 -14.25
CA ASN A 66 3.19 11.59 -15.71
C ASN A 66 4.53 12.09 -16.25
N GLY A 67 5.39 11.16 -16.68
CA GLY A 67 6.78 11.48 -16.98
C GLY A 67 7.57 11.92 -15.75
N ASP A 68 8.57 12.79 -15.94
CA ASP A 68 9.32 13.38 -14.83
C ASP A 68 8.48 14.44 -14.12
N ALA A 69 8.52 14.45 -12.79
CA ALA A 69 7.87 15.49 -12.02
C ALA A 69 8.49 16.86 -12.33
N THR A 70 7.66 17.83 -12.65
CA THR A 70 8.09 19.20 -12.98
C THR A 70 7.55 20.25 -12.02
N ASP A 71 6.50 19.92 -11.28
CA ASP A 71 5.98 20.79 -10.23
C ASP A 71 7.00 20.87 -9.08
N PRO A 72 7.43 22.08 -8.66
CA PRO A 72 8.48 22.21 -7.64
C PRO A 72 8.12 21.57 -6.30
N VAL A 73 6.85 21.62 -5.87
CA VAL A 73 6.39 21.01 -4.62
C VAL A 73 6.41 19.48 -4.75
N ALA A 74 5.97 18.96 -5.91
CA ALA A 74 6.01 17.52 -6.17
C ALA A 74 7.44 16.97 -6.19
N VAL A 75 8.38 17.67 -6.85
CA VAL A 75 9.81 17.28 -6.89
C VAL A 75 10.40 17.25 -5.47
N ASP A 76 10.16 18.29 -4.68
CA ASP A 76 10.68 18.41 -3.31
C ASP A 76 10.04 17.34 -2.40
N PHE A 77 8.73 17.12 -2.49
CA PHE A 77 8.03 16.10 -1.73
C PHE A 77 8.47 14.67 -2.10
N ILE A 78 8.63 14.36 -3.39
CA ILE A 78 9.14 13.06 -3.84
C ILE A 78 10.55 12.83 -3.29
N ALA A 79 11.42 13.84 -3.35
CA ALA A 79 12.77 13.74 -2.77
C ALA A 79 12.72 13.52 -1.25
N TYR A 80 11.78 14.16 -0.54
CA TYR A 80 11.57 13.95 0.87
C TYR A 80 11.11 12.52 1.21
N VAL A 81 10.09 12.00 0.54
CA VAL A 81 9.57 10.66 0.86
C VAL A 81 10.55 9.55 0.54
N LEU A 82 11.45 9.77 -0.43
CA LEU A 82 12.54 8.85 -0.77
C LEU A 82 13.83 9.12 0.02
N SER A 83 13.84 10.11 0.90
CA SER A 83 14.98 10.43 1.75
C SER A 83 15.05 9.50 2.96
N LYS A 84 16.19 9.58 3.68
CA LYS A 84 16.40 8.87 4.93
C LYS A 84 15.30 9.13 5.97
N ASP A 85 14.83 10.38 6.09
CA ASP A 85 13.77 10.74 7.03
C ASP A 85 12.41 10.18 6.61
N GLY A 86 12.07 10.26 5.31
CA GLY A 86 10.85 9.66 4.76
C GLY A 86 10.84 8.13 4.88
N GLN A 87 11.97 7.47 4.61
CA GLN A 87 12.12 6.02 4.70
C GLN A 87 12.13 5.52 6.17
N ALA A 88 12.61 6.33 7.11
CA ALA A 88 12.45 6.04 8.54
C ALA A 88 10.97 6.02 8.95
N ILE A 89 10.16 6.97 8.45
CA ILE A 89 8.71 6.98 8.70
C ILE A 89 8.05 5.71 8.15
N ALA A 90 8.43 5.26 6.95
CA ALA A 90 7.92 4.01 6.40
C ALA A 90 8.26 2.81 7.30
N THR A 91 9.51 2.70 7.74
CA THR A 91 9.99 1.61 8.60
C THR A 91 9.31 1.62 9.97
N ASP A 92 9.17 2.78 10.60
CA ASP A 92 8.52 2.95 11.91
C ASP A 92 7.01 2.59 11.87
N ASN A 93 6.42 2.57 10.68
CA ASN A 93 5.02 2.21 10.47
C ASN A 93 4.82 0.80 9.90
N GLY A 94 5.82 -0.06 9.96
CA GLY A 94 5.73 -1.48 9.62
C GLY A 94 5.85 -1.79 8.12
N TYR A 95 6.29 -0.82 7.31
CA TYR A 95 6.65 -1.04 5.91
C TYR A 95 8.15 -1.27 5.78
N ILE A 96 8.59 -1.82 4.67
CA ILE A 96 10.00 -2.01 4.38
C ILE A 96 10.46 -0.82 3.53
N GLY A 97 11.16 0.11 4.19
CA GLY A 97 11.80 1.24 3.54
C GLY A 97 13.12 0.84 2.88
N GLU A 98 13.59 1.69 1.98
CA GLU A 98 14.91 1.58 1.35
C GLU A 98 15.91 2.56 2.00
N ASP A 99 17.19 2.39 1.67
CA ASP A 99 18.22 3.35 2.08
C ASP A 99 18.03 4.66 1.31
N GLY A 100 17.69 5.73 2.03
CA GLY A 100 17.50 7.06 1.48
C GLY A 100 18.73 7.97 1.67
N ALA A 101 18.85 9.00 0.83
CA ALA A 101 19.83 10.06 0.99
C ALA A 101 19.39 11.08 2.05
N ASP A 102 20.34 11.88 2.57
CA ASP A 102 20.00 13.05 3.38
C ASP A 102 19.19 14.06 2.54
N PHE A 103 18.21 14.70 3.15
CA PHE A 103 17.32 15.63 2.48
C PHE A 103 17.37 17.03 3.09
N THR A 104 17.30 18.03 2.22
CA THR A 104 17.09 19.42 2.61
C THR A 104 16.09 20.03 1.62
N SER A 105 14.96 20.50 2.14
CA SER A 105 13.91 21.11 1.33
C SER A 105 14.37 22.43 0.72
N ALA A 106 14.05 22.65 -0.55
CA ALA A 106 14.14 23.96 -1.19
C ALA A 106 12.99 24.89 -0.78
N GLN A 107 12.04 24.40 0.02
CA GLN A 107 10.85 25.11 0.52
C GLN A 107 10.00 25.77 -0.58
N PRO A 108 9.65 25.04 -1.67
CA PRO A 108 8.81 25.58 -2.70
C PRO A 108 7.40 25.88 -2.17
N GLU A 109 6.78 26.94 -2.72
CA GLU A 109 5.40 27.31 -2.45
C GLU A 109 4.47 26.68 -3.49
N GLY A 110 3.31 26.24 -3.07
CA GLY A 110 2.29 25.74 -3.98
C GLY A 110 1.37 24.70 -3.36
N LYS A 111 0.42 24.24 -4.18
CA LYS A 111 -0.53 23.19 -3.81
C LYS A 111 -0.43 22.04 -4.79
N ILE A 112 -0.32 20.82 -4.26
CA ILE A 112 -0.39 19.59 -5.04
C ILE A 112 -1.49 18.66 -4.51
N VAL A 113 -2.00 17.80 -5.38
CA VAL A 113 -2.95 16.75 -5.03
C VAL A 113 -2.25 15.41 -5.17
N VAL A 114 -2.27 14.64 -4.09
CA VAL A 114 -1.77 13.26 -4.03
C VAL A 114 -2.98 12.34 -3.96
N GLY A 115 -3.14 11.42 -4.90
CA GLY A 115 -4.35 10.61 -4.94
C GLY A 115 -4.13 9.16 -5.36
N GLY A 116 -4.97 8.24 -4.87
CA GLY A 116 -4.94 6.84 -5.30
C GLY A 116 -5.11 5.83 -4.17
N SER A 117 -4.32 4.76 -4.21
CA SER A 117 -4.46 3.54 -3.41
C SER A 117 -4.75 3.77 -1.93
N SER A 118 -5.87 3.24 -1.45
CA SER A 118 -6.26 3.25 -0.04
C SER A 118 -5.30 2.47 0.87
N SER A 119 -4.51 1.56 0.33
CA SER A 119 -3.47 0.84 1.08
C SER A 119 -2.23 1.71 1.31
N VAL A 120 -1.94 2.64 0.41
CA VAL A 120 -0.81 3.59 0.52
C VAL A 120 -1.17 4.79 1.39
N SER A 121 -2.45 5.18 1.41
CA SER A 121 -2.93 6.40 2.10
C SER A 121 -2.48 6.52 3.56
N PRO A 122 -2.51 5.48 4.41
CA PRO A 122 -2.07 5.62 5.81
C PRO A 122 -0.60 6.01 5.97
N LEU A 123 0.28 5.48 5.12
CA LEU A 123 1.69 5.89 5.08
C LEU A 123 1.82 7.31 4.52
N MET A 124 1.10 7.60 3.44
CA MET A 124 1.16 8.91 2.79
C MET A 124 0.69 10.04 3.70
N GLU A 125 -0.34 9.83 4.53
CA GLU A 125 -0.79 10.80 5.54
C GLU A 125 0.34 11.19 6.49
N LYS A 126 1.09 10.21 7.01
CA LYS A 126 2.21 10.45 7.93
C LYS A 126 3.37 11.18 7.24
N LEU A 127 3.66 10.82 6.00
CA LEU A 127 4.69 11.49 5.20
C LEU A 127 4.32 12.95 4.91
N ILE A 128 3.06 13.21 4.57
CA ILE A 128 2.55 14.58 4.34
C ILE A 128 2.59 15.39 5.63
N GLU A 129 2.17 14.81 6.75
CA GLU A 129 2.20 15.47 8.06
C GLU A 129 3.63 15.86 8.46
N ALA A 130 4.57 14.94 8.31
CA ALA A 130 5.98 15.19 8.59
C ALA A 130 6.59 16.22 7.63
N TYR A 131 6.27 16.12 6.32
CA TYR A 131 6.76 17.09 5.33
C TYR A 131 6.28 18.52 5.59
N LYS A 132 5.06 18.72 6.12
CA LYS A 132 4.57 20.06 6.52
C LYS A 132 5.43 20.74 7.56
N THR A 133 6.15 19.98 8.40
CA THR A 133 7.10 20.53 9.37
C THR A 133 8.41 20.97 8.70
N VAL A 134 8.78 20.32 7.60
CA VAL A 134 9.99 20.60 6.82
C VAL A 134 9.74 21.73 5.82
N ASN A 135 8.57 21.71 5.16
CA ASN A 135 8.15 22.75 4.21
C ASN A 135 6.73 23.27 4.56
N PRO A 136 6.60 24.28 5.41
CA PRO A 136 5.30 24.86 5.77
C PRO A 136 4.66 25.70 4.64
N ASN A 137 5.38 25.98 3.55
CA ASN A 137 4.89 26.79 2.43
C ASN A 137 4.10 25.97 1.40
N ALA A 138 4.16 24.61 1.51
CA ALA A 138 3.46 23.71 0.59
C ALA A 138 2.13 23.23 1.19
N GLU A 139 1.09 23.18 0.35
CA GLU A 139 -0.20 22.55 0.66
C GLU A 139 -0.31 21.22 -0.09
N LEU A 140 -0.47 20.13 0.63
CA LEU A 140 -0.68 18.80 0.06
C LEU A 140 -2.08 18.31 0.42
N GLU A 141 -2.89 18.02 -0.59
CA GLU A 141 -4.21 17.42 -0.46
C GLU A 141 -4.14 15.93 -0.77
N LEU A 142 -4.60 15.08 0.15
CA LEU A 142 -4.65 13.63 -0.06
C LEU A 142 -6.06 13.18 -0.42
N GLN A 143 -6.18 12.42 -1.52
CA GLN A 143 -7.43 11.81 -1.98
C GLN A 143 -7.30 10.29 -2.03
N THR A 144 -8.02 9.60 -1.16
CA THR A 144 -8.00 8.13 -1.08
C THR A 144 -9.01 7.52 -2.05
N THR A 145 -8.49 6.68 -2.97
CA THR A 145 -9.26 5.94 -3.97
C THR A 145 -8.69 4.52 -4.12
N ASP A 146 -8.48 4.05 -5.34
CA ASP A 146 -7.80 2.80 -5.69
C ASP A 146 -6.56 3.05 -6.57
N SER A 147 -5.73 2.00 -6.78
CA SER A 147 -4.49 2.12 -7.56
C SER A 147 -4.72 2.50 -9.03
N THR A 148 -5.81 2.02 -9.65
CA THR A 148 -6.09 2.33 -11.06
C THR A 148 -6.47 3.79 -11.22
N THR A 149 -7.34 4.29 -10.34
CA THR A 149 -7.70 5.72 -10.27
C THR A 149 -6.48 6.59 -9.94
N GLY A 150 -5.58 6.12 -9.08
CA GLY A 150 -4.33 6.82 -8.77
C GLY A 150 -3.43 7.00 -9.99
N VAL A 151 -3.22 5.93 -10.75
CA VAL A 151 -2.38 5.97 -11.97
C VAL A 151 -3.05 6.79 -13.07
N SER A 152 -4.34 6.56 -13.36
CA SER A 152 -5.05 7.31 -14.40
C SER A 152 -5.14 8.81 -14.05
N GLY A 153 -5.39 9.13 -12.77
CA GLY A 153 -5.43 10.51 -12.32
C GLY A 153 -4.09 11.26 -12.45
N ALA A 154 -2.95 10.55 -12.24
CA ALA A 154 -1.63 11.11 -12.50
C ALA A 154 -1.41 11.35 -14.01
N LEU A 155 -1.77 10.39 -14.87
CA LEU A 155 -1.64 10.53 -16.33
C LEU A 155 -2.53 11.65 -16.90
N GLU A 156 -3.73 11.84 -16.36
CA GLU A 156 -4.69 12.87 -16.78
C GLU A 156 -4.42 14.25 -16.15
N GLY A 157 -3.50 14.32 -15.16
CA GLY A 157 -3.18 15.55 -14.45
C GLY A 157 -4.19 15.96 -13.38
N THR A 158 -5.13 15.08 -13.02
CA THR A 158 -6.04 15.27 -11.88
C THR A 158 -5.30 15.18 -10.55
N TYR A 159 -4.33 14.27 -10.46
CA TYR A 159 -3.38 14.16 -9.37
C TYR A 159 -2.00 14.58 -9.84
N THR A 160 -1.32 15.40 -9.04
CA THR A 160 0.09 15.74 -9.26
C THR A 160 0.97 14.54 -9.01
N ILE A 161 0.59 13.71 -8.01
CA ILE A 161 1.21 12.45 -7.66
C ILE A 161 0.12 11.40 -7.49
N GLY A 162 0.22 10.30 -8.25
CA GLY A 162 -0.61 9.12 -8.07
C GLY A 162 -0.03 8.16 -7.02
N MET A 163 -0.88 7.31 -6.45
CA MET A 163 -0.47 6.23 -5.54
C MET A 163 -0.96 4.89 -6.04
N ALA A 164 -0.08 3.90 -6.10
CA ALA A 164 -0.43 2.53 -6.47
C ALA A 164 0.22 1.52 -5.51
N SER A 165 -0.54 0.50 -5.10
CA SER A 165 -0.06 -0.63 -4.28
C SER A 165 0.16 -1.89 -5.12
N ARG A 166 0.71 -1.71 -6.30
CA ARG A 166 1.07 -2.75 -7.29
C ARG A 166 2.05 -2.19 -8.29
N GLU A 167 2.68 -3.08 -9.03
CA GLU A 167 3.41 -2.70 -10.24
C GLU A 167 2.51 -1.99 -11.25
N LEU A 168 3.10 -1.09 -12.05
CA LEU A 168 2.41 -0.48 -13.16
C LEU A 168 2.17 -1.53 -14.27
N LYS A 169 1.04 -1.41 -14.95
CA LYS A 169 0.77 -2.20 -16.15
C LYS A 169 1.60 -1.65 -17.32
N ASP A 170 1.94 -2.51 -18.28
CA ASP A 170 2.67 -2.10 -19.49
C ASP A 170 1.96 -0.93 -20.21
N SER A 171 0.63 -0.98 -20.33
CA SER A 171 -0.16 0.10 -20.93
C SER A 171 -0.11 1.43 -20.16
N GLU A 172 0.10 1.39 -18.84
CA GLU A 172 0.25 2.60 -18.01
C GLU A 172 1.65 3.21 -18.23
N VAL A 173 2.67 2.37 -18.32
CA VAL A 173 4.05 2.79 -18.64
C VAL A 173 4.14 3.35 -20.06
N GLU A 174 3.55 2.66 -21.04
CA GLU A 174 3.44 3.14 -22.43
C GLU A 174 2.67 4.47 -22.52
N GLY A 175 1.69 4.67 -21.63
CA GLY A 175 0.95 5.93 -21.49
C GLY A 175 1.73 7.07 -20.84
N GLY A 176 2.97 6.83 -20.39
CA GLY A 176 3.88 7.84 -19.82
C GLY A 176 3.97 7.82 -18.29
N ALA A 177 3.30 6.87 -17.61
CA ALA A 177 3.42 6.75 -16.16
C ALA A 177 4.84 6.35 -15.76
N LYS A 178 5.41 7.07 -14.79
CA LYS A 178 6.66 6.72 -14.11
C LYS A 178 6.37 6.42 -12.66
N ALA A 179 6.90 5.30 -12.16
CA ALA A 179 6.81 4.94 -10.76
C ALA A 179 8.15 5.08 -10.06
N ALA A 180 8.10 5.51 -8.80
CA ALA A 180 9.19 5.35 -7.85
C ALA A 180 8.65 4.52 -6.67
N VAL A 181 9.40 3.50 -6.26
CA VAL A 181 9.04 2.66 -5.12
C VAL A 181 9.16 3.48 -3.85
N LEU A 182 8.05 3.64 -3.15
CA LEU A 182 7.97 4.34 -1.87
C LEU A 182 8.40 3.43 -0.71
N ALA A 183 7.92 2.20 -0.72
CA ALA A 183 8.24 1.17 0.25
C ALA A 183 7.76 -0.20 -0.27
N LEU A 184 8.24 -1.29 0.34
CA LEU A 184 7.64 -2.61 0.14
C LEU A 184 6.62 -2.87 1.27
N ASP A 185 5.44 -3.38 0.90
CA ASP A 185 4.34 -3.71 1.80
C ASP A 185 4.09 -5.21 1.84
N GLY A 186 4.01 -5.78 3.03
CA GLY A 186 3.53 -7.14 3.22
C GLY A 186 2.01 -7.23 3.02
N ILE A 187 1.54 -8.28 2.38
CA ILE A 187 0.11 -8.55 2.20
C ILE A 187 -0.33 -9.55 3.26
N ALA A 188 -1.00 -9.07 4.31
CA ALA A 188 -1.58 -9.95 5.31
C ALA A 188 -2.89 -10.57 4.79
N VAL A 189 -2.95 -11.90 4.75
CA VAL A 189 -4.20 -12.62 4.52
C VAL A 189 -4.96 -12.68 5.85
N VAL A 190 -6.20 -12.22 5.84
CA VAL A 190 -6.97 -12.03 7.07
C VAL A 190 -8.29 -12.78 7.05
N VAL A 191 -8.65 -13.28 8.21
CA VAL A 191 -9.93 -13.95 8.49
C VAL A 191 -10.58 -13.33 9.73
N ASN A 192 -11.84 -13.64 9.96
CA ASN A 192 -12.52 -13.27 11.21
C ASN A 192 -11.80 -13.88 12.43
N PRO A 193 -11.70 -13.18 13.57
CA PRO A 193 -11.08 -13.74 14.78
C PRO A 193 -11.68 -15.05 15.27
N GLY A 194 -12.97 -15.32 14.99
CA GLY A 194 -13.65 -16.58 15.28
C GLY A 194 -13.36 -17.73 14.29
N ASN A 195 -12.69 -17.45 13.18
CA ASN A 195 -12.31 -18.48 12.22
C ASN A 195 -11.15 -19.34 12.77
N THR A 196 -11.22 -20.67 12.60
CA THR A 196 -10.26 -21.64 13.15
C THR A 196 -9.02 -21.89 12.26
N THR A 197 -8.97 -21.29 11.07
CA THR A 197 -7.82 -21.42 10.17
C THR A 197 -6.69 -20.52 10.65
N ASP A 198 -5.50 -21.09 10.88
CA ASP A 198 -4.32 -20.37 11.36
C ASP A 198 -3.22 -20.29 10.30
N ASP A 199 -3.20 -21.18 9.32
CA ASP A 199 -2.23 -21.23 8.23
C ASP A 199 -2.88 -21.53 6.89
N LEU A 200 -2.35 -20.96 5.82
CA LEU A 200 -2.70 -21.25 4.43
C LEU A 200 -1.44 -21.30 3.58
N THR A 201 -1.35 -22.27 2.68
CA THR A 201 -0.31 -22.26 1.66
C THR A 201 -0.62 -21.27 0.55
N VAL A 202 0.39 -20.84 -0.21
CA VAL A 202 0.20 -19.97 -1.39
C VAL A 202 -0.75 -20.59 -2.41
N ASP A 203 -0.67 -21.91 -2.61
CA ASP A 203 -1.56 -22.63 -3.54
C ASP A 203 -3.02 -22.64 -3.04
N GLN A 204 -3.23 -22.80 -1.73
CA GLN A 204 -4.58 -22.68 -1.15
C GLN A 204 -5.13 -21.28 -1.29
N ILE A 205 -4.33 -20.24 -1.01
CA ILE A 205 -4.73 -18.83 -1.22
C ILE A 205 -5.10 -18.62 -2.69
N LYS A 206 -4.28 -19.07 -3.62
CA LYS A 206 -4.58 -19.02 -5.05
C LYS A 206 -5.88 -19.74 -5.38
N GLY A 207 -6.05 -20.98 -4.93
CA GLY A 207 -7.27 -21.77 -5.16
C GLY A 207 -8.53 -21.11 -4.62
N ILE A 208 -8.43 -20.44 -3.45
CA ILE A 208 -9.53 -19.66 -2.89
C ILE A 208 -9.90 -18.50 -3.83
N TYR A 209 -8.94 -17.66 -4.19
CA TYR A 209 -9.22 -16.45 -4.99
C TYR A 209 -9.52 -16.75 -6.47
N THR A 210 -9.17 -17.93 -6.99
CA THR A 210 -9.59 -18.40 -8.32
C THR A 210 -10.95 -19.12 -8.29
N GLY A 211 -11.49 -19.42 -7.10
CA GLY A 211 -12.76 -20.13 -6.92
C GLY A 211 -12.66 -21.65 -7.04
N GLU A 212 -11.46 -22.22 -7.04
CA GLU A 212 -11.22 -23.67 -7.02
C GLU A 212 -11.52 -24.27 -5.64
N LEU A 213 -11.20 -23.53 -4.57
CA LEU A 213 -11.50 -23.88 -3.18
C LEU A 213 -12.61 -22.95 -2.66
N THR A 214 -13.74 -23.51 -2.30
CA THR A 214 -14.94 -22.71 -1.98
C THR A 214 -15.42 -22.86 -0.53
N THR A 215 -14.88 -23.83 0.21
CA THR A 215 -15.24 -24.06 1.60
C THR A 215 -14.00 -24.09 2.50
N TRP A 216 -14.18 -23.79 3.77
CA TRP A 216 -13.10 -23.91 4.76
C TRP A 216 -12.68 -25.36 5.00
N ALA A 217 -13.55 -26.34 4.71
CA ALA A 217 -13.20 -27.76 4.78
C ALA A 217 -12.19 -28.19 3.70
N ASP A 218 -12.10 -27.44 2.57
CA ASP A 218 -11.17 -27.76 1.48
C ASP A 218 -9.72 -27.38 1.83
N VAL A 219 -9.50 -26.60 2.89
CA VAL A 219 -8.18 -26.05 3.27
C VAL A 219 -7.70 -26.51 4.66
N GLN A 220 -8.45 -27.39 5.32
CA GLN A 220 -8.10 -28.01 6.61
C GLN A 220 -7.34 -29.32 6.44
#